data_d0f48f9d2d3f9e9daa4ba39b26172e89
#
_entry.id   d0f48f9d2d3f9e9daa4ba39b26172e89
#
_cell.length_a   1.000
_cell.length_b   1.000
_cell.length_c   1.000
_cell.angle_alpha   90.00
_cell.angle_beta   90.00
_cell.angle_gamma   90.00
#
_symmetry.space_group_name_H-M   'P 1'
#
loop_
_entity.id
_entity.type
_entity.pdbx_description
1 polymer ?
#
loop_
_entity_poly.entity_id
_entity_poly.type
_entity_poly.pdbx_seq_one_letter_code
_entity_poly.pdbx_strand_id
1 'polypeptide(L)'
;MGTDTASESPESPVEPHPPDALRWTDEHDPENPFNWPATRRWGVVGLACYVTFIVGWNATTVSGAAIEIGEYFGVSDQSFPNSFWPVTSWTTGAAVAPMIVLPIMEDFGVRPGYLDGTDGIVADLFPDPVRRSLPISCYVFSLLAGVTIGPVIGGAIKEHLYWRWIFYSQLCIYFGSFPMIFLIMKETRGPVILLKRARRNASNQQQGNISELEKQQHHFSPVQFLKENVVRPGYMLVTEPVVFFFTLLTALSYGIVFVSSQSVTQVFMKLYGWPEHTTAYVQAAIVVGEFLGLLICLYQNYLFERAFRPQSRTPKSRLPEVRLYMSIPGSFIGLAGGLFWYGWTSYRSLHWILPTIGLTLTGIGSMVVMQAVMMYLTDAYAKYAASASAAACAGENIFAAFLPLAAQSMYTNLGFQWASSVLAFIALGLSFAPIVLIFYGETIRKWSPFMSQAAYE
;
A
#
# COMPACT_ATOMS: atom_id res chain seq x y z
N MET A 1 -64.88 9.96 -32.27
CA MET A 1 -63.70 10.76 -32.55
C MET A 1 -63.00 10.96 -31.20
N GLY A 2 -62.08 10.12 -30.86
CA GLY A 2 -61.25 10.20 -29.67
C GLY A 2 -59.80 10.17 -30.14
N THR A 3 -59.10 11.26 -29.90
CA THR A 3 -57.70 11.40 -30.23
C THR A 3 -56.85 10.88 -29.07
N ASP A 4 -56.24 9.74 -29.27
CA ASP A 4 -55.19 9.20 -28.39
C ASP A 4 -53.93 10.09 -28.51
N THR A 5 -53.63 10.85 -27.47
CA THR A 5 -52.34 11.50 -27.30
C THR A 5 -51.44 10.51 -26.52
N ALA A 6 -50.57 9.80 -27.25
CA ALA A 6 -49.49 9.05 -26.67
C ALA A 6 -48.51 10.04 -25.97
N SER A 7 -48.34 9.90 -24.68
CA SER A 7 -47.32 10.59 -23.90
C SER A 7 -45.94 9.95 -24.21
N GLU A 8 -45.13 10.63 -24.98
CA GLU A 8 -43.70 10.31 -25.11
C GLU A 8 -43.03 10.51 -23.74
N SER A 9 -42.53 9.40 -23.18
CA SER A 9 -41.63 9.45 -22.05
C SER A 9 -40.30 10.12 -22.48
N PRO A 10 -39.69 10.98 -21.66
CA PRO A 10 -38.45 11.62 -22.00
C PRO A 10 -37.35 10.56 -22.14
N GLU A 11 -36.75 10.48 -23.35
CA GLU A 11 -35.55 9.69 -23.59
C GLU A 11 -34.44 10.11 -22.60
N SER A 12 -33.91 9.13 -21.87
CA SER A 12 -32.71 9.32 -21.05
C SER A 12 -31.60 9.85 -21.95
N PRO A 13 -30.74 10.79 -21.49
CA PRO A 13 -29.66 11.32 -22.27
C PRO A 13 -28.72 10.16 -22.67
N VAL A 14 -28.62 9.92 -23.98
CA VAL A 14 -27.69 8.96 -24.56
C VAL A 14 -26.28 9.44 -24.21
N GLU A 15 -25.59 8.69 -23.34
CA GLU A 15 -24.17 8.93 -23.09
C GLU A 15 -23.43 8.86 -24.42
N PRO A 16 -22.57 9.84 -24.75
CA PRO A 16 -21.83 9.84 -26.01
C PRO A 16 -20.93 8.58 -26.05
N HIS A 17 -21.27 7.65 -26.94
CA HIS A 17 -20.46 6.47 -27.17
C HIS A 17 -19.05 6.91 -27.62
N PRO A 18 -17.96 6.39 -27.00
CA PRO A 18 -16.61 6.71 -27.42
C PRO A 18 -16.44 6.33 -28.92
N PRO A 19 -15.71 7.13 -29.69
CA PRO A 19 -15.47 6.85 -31.09
C PRO A 19 -14.89 5.45 -31.29
N ASP A 20 -15.27 4.76 -32.37
CA ASP A 20 -14.81 3.39 -32.66
C ASP A 20 -13.28 3.25 -32.68
N ALA A 21 -12.55 4.34 -32.96
CA ALA A 21 -11.09 4.39 -32.91
C ALA A 21 -10.51 4.17 -31.49
N LEU A 22 -11.31 4.35 -30.42
CA LEU A 22 -10.92 4.18 -29.01
C LEU A 22 -11.50 2.91 -28.40
N ARG A 23 -11.83 1.91 -29.21
CA ARG A 23 -12.29 0.59 -28.75
C ARG A 23 -11.30 -0.50 -29.12
N TRP A 24 -11.27 -1.55 -28.33
CA TRP A 24 -10.57 -2.78 -28.68
C TRP A 24 -11.23 -3.40 -29.91
N THR A 25 -10.43 -3.98 -30.82
CA THR A 25 -10.94 -4.55 -32.07
C THR A 25 -11.88 -5.74 -31.81
N ASP A 26 -11.52 -6.55 -30.81
CA ASP A 26 -12.30 -7.70 -30.33
C ASP A 26 -11.93 -8.00 -28.87
N GLU A 27 -12.63 -8.97 -28.27
CA GLU A 27 -12.37 -9.41 -26.88
C GLU A 27 -10.97 -10.03 -26.70
N HIS A 28 -10.36 -10.54 -27.80
CA HIS A 28 -9.07 -11.23 -27.78
C HIS A 28 -7.93 -10.38 -28.34
N ASP A 29 -8.13 -9.05 -28.45
CA ASP A 29 -7.12 -8.13 -28.96
C ASP A 29 -5.78 -8.31 -28.22
N PRO A 30 -4.66 -8.66 -28.90
CA PRO A 30 -3.37 -8.91 -28.29
C PRO A 30 -2.71 -7.67 -27.68
N GLU A 31 -3.13 -6.46 -28.10
CA GLU A 31 -2.65 -5.21 -27.50
C GLU A 31 -3.35 -4.91 -26.16
N ASN A 32 -4.49 -5.55 -25.87
CA ASN A 32 -5.18 -5.40 -24.60
C ASN A 32 -4.37 -6.10 -23.49
N PRO A 33 -3.97 -5.37 -22.42
CA PRO A 33 -3.21 -5.94 -21.30
C PRO A 33 -3.88 -7.13 -20.63
N PHE A 34 -5.21 -7.19 -20.61
CA PHE A 34 -5.98 -8.32 -20.05
C PHE A 34 -5.71 -9.63 -20.79
N ASN A 35 -5.37 -9.57 -22.09
CA ASN A 35 -5.11 -10.73 -22.94
C ASN A 35 -3.64 -11.13 -23.00
N TRP A 36 -2.75 -10.44 -22.29
CA TRP A 36 -1.34 -10.79 -22.29
C TRP A 36 -1.10 -12.18 -21.71
N PRO A 37 -0.11 -12.93 -22.22
CA PRO A 37 0.25 -14.23 -21.67
C PRO A 37 0.66 -14.11 -20.21
N ALA A 38 0.38 -15.13 -19.42
CA ALA A 38 0.62 -15.15 -17.97
C ALA A 38 2.07 -14.79 -17.62
N THR A 39 3.04 -15.29 -18.38
CA THR A 39 4.47 -14.99 -18.19
C THR A 39 4.76 -13.49 -18.28
N ARG A 40 4.15 -12.78 -19.23
CA ARG A 40 4.34 -11.34 -19.39
C ARG A 40 3.66 -10.56 -18.25
N ARG A 41 2.43 -10.92 -17.89
CA ARG A 41 1.72 -10.29 -16.75
C ARG A 41 2.49 -10.44 -15.45
N TRP A 42 2.93 -11.66 -15.14
CA TRP A 42 3.72 -11.92 -13.95
C TRP A 42 5.14 -11.32 -14.00
N GLY A 43 5.73 -11.16 -15.17
CA GLY A 43 6.98 -10.43 -15.35
C GLY A 43 6.86 -8.95 -14.97
N VAL A 44 5.76 -8.30 -15.37
CA VAL A 44 5.48 -6.90 -15.00
C VAL A 44 5.18 -6.78 -13.51
N VAL A 45 4.35 -7.66 -12.94
CA VAL A 45 4.06 -7.68 -11.49
C VAL A 45 5.33 -7.94 -10.68
N GLY A 46 6.15 -8.93 -11.08
CA GLY A 46 7.41 -9.23 -10.40
C GLY A 46 8.39 -8.05 -10.40
N LEU A 47 8.46 -7.33 -11.52
CA LEU A 47 9.26 -6.11 -11.59
C LEU A 47 8.69 -4.99 -10.70
N ALA A 48 7.38 -4.81 -10.68
CA ALA A 48 6.73 -3.84 -9.82
C ALA A 48 6.98 -4.16 -8.33
N CYS A 49 6.84 -5.42 -7.92
CA CYS A 49 7.19 -5.89 -6.56
C CYS A 49 8.67 -5.64 -6.24
N TYR A 50 9.58 -5.88 -7.19
CA TYR A 50 11.01 -5.63 -7.02
C TYR A 50 11.29 -4.14 -6.80
N VAL A 51 10.70 -3.26 -7.60
CA VAL A 51 10.84 -1.80 -7.44
C VAL A 51 10.30 -1.35 -6.08
N THR A 52 9.11 -1.82 -5.71
CA THR A 52 8.50 -1.51 -4.40
C THR A 52 9.37 -1.97 -3.23
N PHE A 53 9.96 -3.17 -3.33
CA PHE A 53 10.90 -3.69 -2.34
C PHE A 53 12.13 -2.78 -2.18
N ILE A 54 12.74 -2.35 -3.29
CA ILE A 54 13.91 -1.46 -3.26
C ILE A 54 13.55 -0.08 -2.68
N VAL A 55 12.39 0.46 -3.03
CA VAL A 55 11.90 1.74 -2.50
C VAL A 55 11.69 1.64 -0.99
N GLY A 56 11.04 0.54 -0.51
CA GLY A 56 10.87 0.28 0.92
C GLY A 56 12.20 0.11 1.65
N TRP A 57 13.13 -0.66 1.10
CA TRP A 57 14.46 -0.84 1.65
C TRP A 57 15.21 0.49 1.79
N ASN A 58 15.17 1.34 0.78
CA ASN A 58 15.82 2.65 0.82
C ASN A 58 15.29 3.53 1.97
N ALA A 59 14.00 3.44 2.29
CA ALA A 59 13.37 4.25 3.33
C ALA A 59 14.02 4.10 4.71
N THR A 60 14.49 2.90 5.04
CA THR A 60 14.88 2.55 6.41
C THR A 60 16.33 2.11 6.57
N THR A 61 17.08 1.86 5.47
CA THR A 61 18.48 1.38 5.54
C THR A 61 19.39 2.29 6.37
N VAL A 62 19.15 3.60 6.32
CA VAL A 62 19.91 4.61 7.07
C VAL A 62 19.80 4.38 8.59
N SER A 63 18.70 3.83 9.09
CA SER A 63 18.52 3.58 10.52
C SER A 63 19.49 2.53 11.07
N GLY A 64 20.07 1.64 10.23
CA GLY A 64 21.09 0.66 10.63
C GLY A 64 22.45 1.28 10.95
N ALA A 65 22.69 2.55 10.62
CA ALA A 65 23.91 3.30 10.88
C ALA A 65 23.62 4.69 11.49
N ALA A 66 22.46 4.87 12.11
CA ALA A 66 21.96 6.15 12.57
C ALA A 66 22.90 6.82 13.59
N ILE A 67 23.51 6.07 14.50
CA ILE A 67 24.43 6.56 15.53
C ILE A 67 25.72 7.10 14.86
N GLU A 68 26.34 6.34 13.96
CA GLU A 68 27.57 6.76 13.27
C GLU A 68 27.36 8.01 12.42
N ILE A 69 26.22 8.09 11.73
CA ILE A 69 25.85 9.25 10.94
C ILE A 69 25.63 10.47 11.86
N GLY A 70 24.96 10.29 12.99
CA GLY A 70 24.75 11.32 14.00
C GLY A 70 26.07 11.85 14.56
N GLU A 71 26.99 10.97 14.92
CA GLU A 71 28.34 11.35 15.41
C GLU A 71 29.12 12.12 14.34
N TYR A 72 29.08 11.67 13.08
CA TYR A 72 29.78 12.35 11.98
C TYR A 72 29.31 13.78 11.76
N PHE A 73 28.01 14.03 11.86
CA PHE A 73 27.42 15.37 11.69
C PHE A 73 27.31 16.14 13.00
N GLY A 74 27.77 15.61 14.13
CA GLY A 74 27.66 16.26 15.45
C GLY A 74 26.23 16.40 15.94
N VAL A 75 25.33 15.53 15.51
CA VAL A 75 23.90 15.55 15.86
C VAL A 75 23.69 14.72 17.13
N SER A 76 23.02 15.31 18.14
CA SER A 76 22.71 14.66 19.40
C SER A 76 21.24 14.25 19.45
N ASP A 77 20.98 13.02 19.92
CA ASP A 77 19.63 12.47 20.15
C ASP A 77 19.20 12.56 21.64
N GLN A 78 19.90 13.36 22.46
CA GLN A 78 19.62 13.40 23.90
C GLN A 78 18.22 13.94 24.24
N SER A 79 17.75 14.96 23.50
CA SER A 79 16.44 15.58 23.73
C SER A 79 15.39 15.23 22.69
N PHE A 80 15.81 14.95 21.47
CA PHE A 80 14.95 14.65 20.34
C PHE A 80 15.67 13.69 19.36
N PRO A 81 14.97 12.73 18.72
CA PRO A 81 15.61 11.75 17.82
C PRO A 81 16.01 12.37 16.47
N ASN A 82 16.99 13.27 16.51
CA ASN A 82 17.44 13.99 15.33
C ASN A 82 18.05 13.07 14.26
N SER A 83 18.65 11.96 14.65
CA SER A 83 19.18 10.95 13.72
C SER A 83 18.11 10.29 12.84
N PHE A 84 16.82 10.41 13.21
CA PHE A 84 15.71 9.82 12.47
C PHE A 84 15.13 10.75 11.37
N TRP A 85 15.54 12.02 11.30
CA TRP A 85 15.06 12.96 10.28
C TRP A 85 15.25 12.48 8.83
N PRO A 86 16.29 11.75 8.43
CA PRO A 86 16.40 11.21 7.09
C PRO A 86 15.23 10.29 6.73
N VAL A 87 14.79 9.42 7.64
CA VAL A 87 13.63 8.53 7.45
C VAL A 87 12.34 9.34 7.42
N THR A 88 12.16 10.29 8.34
CA THR A 88 11.00 11.18 8.40
C THR A 88 10.85 12.02 7.12
N SER A 89 11.93 12.60 6.61
CA SER A 89 11.89 13.39 5.37
C SER A 89 11.55 12.53 4.16
N TRP A 90 12.08 11.30 4.11
CA TRP A 90 11.78 10.36 3.04
C TRP A 90 10.29 9.97 3.06
N THR A 91 9.76 9.57 4.21
CA THR A 91 8.34 9.15 4.35
C THR A 91 7.37 10.31 4.16
N THR A 92 7.75 11.53 4.56
CA THR A 92 6.98 12.75 4.26
C THR A 92 6.94 13.01 2.76
N GLY A 93 8.07 12.84 2.08
CA GLY A 93 8.15 12.91 0.62
C GLY A 93 7.26 11.85 -0.05
N ALA A 94 7.28 10.63 0.47
CA ALA A 94 6.44 9.52 0.01
C ALA A 94 4.94 9.75 0.25
N ALA A 95 4.55 10.54 1.25
CA ALA A 95 3.16 10.95 1.45
C ALA A 95 2.67 11.96 0.41
N VAL A 96 3.54 12.89 -0.03
CA VAL A 96 3.18 14.00 -0.91
C VAL A 96 3.40 13.67 -2.39
N ALA A 97 4.49 12.98 -2.72
CA ALA A 97 4.87 12.71 -4.10
C ALA A 97 3.80 11.94 -4.91
N PRO A 98 3.14 10.90 -4.38
CA PRO A 98 2.08 10.20 -5.10
C PRO A 98 0.90 11.10 -5.45
N MET A 99 0.54 12.03 -4.59
CA MET A 99 -0.55 12.97 -4.85
C MET A 99 -0.30 13.85 -6.09
N ILE A 100 0.96 14.04 -6.46
CA ILE A 100 1.36 14.83 -7.63
C ILE A 100 1.66 13.91 -8.81
N VAL A 101 2.39 12.81 -8.58
CA VAL A 101 2.95 11.96 -9.63
C VAL A 101 1.90 11.01 -10.21
N LEU A 102 1.05 10.39 -9.36
CA LEU A 102 0.04 9.43 -9.83
C LEU A 102 -0.88 9.99 -10.92
N PRO A 103 -1.42 11.20 -10.77
CA PRO A 103 -2.29 11.76 -11.79
C PRO A 103 -1.57 12.14 -13.08
N ILE A 104 -0.30 12.58 -12.97
CA ILE A 104 0.54 12.80 -14.15
C ILE A 104 0.73 11.48 -14.91
N MET A 105 0.90 10.37 -14.19
CA MET A 105 0.93 9.02 -14.78
C MET A 105 -0.40 8.64 -15.41
N GLU A 106 -1.50 9.05 -14.81
CA GLU A 106 -2.84 8.79 -15.36
C GLU A 106 -3.04 9.46 -16.72
N ASP A 107 -2.58 10.69 -16.89
CA ASP A 107 -2.74 11.43 -18.12
C ASP A 107 -1.70 11.05 -19.20
N PHE A 108 -0.43 10.87 -18.81
CA PHE A 108 0.67 10.61 -19.73
C PHE A 108 1.03 9.14 -19.92
N GLY A 109 0.41 8.24 -19.15
CA GLY A 109 0.67 6.80 -19.13
C GLY A 109 1.74 6.40 -18.12
N VAL A 110 1.81 5.09 -17.85
CA VAL A 110 2.65 4.50 -16.79
C VAL A 110 4.15 4.70 -17.02
N ARG A 111 4.60 4.91 -18.28
CA ARG A 111 6.04 5.06 -18.59
C ARG A 111 6.76 6.21 -17.89
N PRO A 112 6.18 7.40 -17.65
CA PRO A 112 6.89 8.50 -16.97
C PRO A 112 6.99 8.37 -15.46
N GLY A 113 6.16 7.53 -14.81
CA GLY A 113 5.95 7.57 -13.37
C GLY A 113 6.07 6.24 -12.64
N TYR A 114 7.11 5.47 -12.87
CA TYR A 114 7.33 4.13 -12.31
C TYR A 114 7.37 3.98 -10.77
N LEU A 115 7.11 5.02 -10.00
CA LEU A 115 7.52 5.02 -8.61
C LEU A 115 6.45 4.59 -7.61
N ASP A 116 5.13 4.63 -7.95
CA ASP A 116 4.11 4.41 -6.91
C ASP A 116 2.76 3.83 -7.39
N GLY A 117 2.63 3.45 -8.64
CA GLY A 117 1.36 3.01 -9.22
C GLY A 117 1.16 1.49 -9.31
N THR A 118 1.78 0.70 -8.42
CA THR A 118 1.73 -0.77 -8.53
C THR A 118 0.31 -1.32 -8.42
N ASP A 119 -0.55 -0.71 -7.60
CA ASP A 119 -1.95 -1.10 -7.48
C ASP A 119 -2.72 -0.87 -8.78
N GLY A 120 -2.52 0.26 -9.43
CA GLY A 120 -3.08 0.56 -10.74
C GLY A 120 -2.60 -0.44 -11.79
N ILE A 121 -1.31 -0.76 -11.81
CA ILE A 121 -0.73 -1.76 -12.73
C ILE A 121 -1.37 -3.14 -12.52
N VAL A 122 -1.57 -3.55 -11.27
CA VAL A 122 -2.22 -4.84 -10.96
C VAL A 122 -3.68 -4.83 -11.41
N ALA A 123 -4.40 -3.74 -11.21
CA ALA A 123 -5.79 -3.60 -11.68
C ALA A 123 -5.90 -3.64 -13.22
N ASP A 124 -4.95 -3.00 -13.91
CA ASP A 124 -4.87 -2.99 -15.38
C ASP A 124 -4.53 -4.37 -16.00
N LEU A 125 -3.91 -5.27 -15.23
CA LEU A 125 -3.51 -6.59 -15.70
C LEU A 125 -4.47 -7.72 -15.29
N PHE A 126 -5.21 -7.53 -14.19
CA PHE A 126 -6.08 -8.54 -13.60
C PHE A 126 -7.47 -7.96 -13.28
N PRO A 127 -8.41 -7.98 -14.24
CA PRO A 127 -9.75 -7.43 -14.04
C PRO A 127 -10.58 -8.25 -13.03
N ASP A 128 -10.33 -9.56 -12.94
CA ASP A 128 -11.05 -10.46 -12.03
C ASP A 128 -10.57 -10.27 -10.58
N PRO A 129 -11.46 -9.93 -9.62
CA PRO A 129 -11.13 -9.76 -8.21
C PRO A 129 -10.42 -10.96 -7.57
N VAL A 130 -10.75 -12.20 -8.01
CA VAL A 130 -10.11 -13.43 -7.50
C VAL A 130 -8.67 -13.51 -7.99
N ARG A 131 -8.44 -13.31 -9.29
CA ARG A 131 -7.10 -13.38 -9.89
C ARG A 131 -6.20 -12.24 -9.47
N ARG A 132 -6.77 -11.09 -9.12
CA ARG A 132 -6.05 -9.89 -8.62
C ARG A 132 -5.51 -10.08 -7.19
N SER A 133 -6.10 -10.98 -6.40
CA SER A 133 -5.77 -11.14 -4.98
C SER A 133 -4.31 -11.55 -4.75
N LEU A 134 -3.78 -12.48 -5.53
CA LEU A 134 -2.40 -12.94 -5.36
C LEU A 134 -1.35 -11.88 -5.72
N PRO A 135 -1.43 -11.17 -6.87
CA PRO A 135 -0.53 -10.08 -7.19
C PRO A 135 -0.49 -8.97 -6.11
N ILE A 136 -1.65 -8.59 -5.57
CA ILE A 136 -1.70 -7.59 -4.48
C ILE A 136 -1.06 -8.12 -3.20
N SER A 137 -1.26 -9.40 -2.86
CA SER A 137 -0.56 -10.01 -1.71
C SER A 137 0.96 -9.95 -1.85
N CYS A 138 1.48 -10.24 -3.05
CA CYS A 138 2.91 -10.13 -3.34
C CYS A 138 3.41 -8.69 -3.24
N TYR A 139 2.61 -7.73 -3.71
CA TYR A 139 2.93 -6.31 -3.61
C TYR A 139 3.02 -5.84 -2.16
N VAL A 140 2.01 -6.11 -1.33
CA VAL A 140 2.00 -5.71 0.09
C VAL A 140 3.17 -6.35 0.84
N PHE A 141 3.45 -7.63 0.56
CA PHE A 141 4.62 -8.30 1.14
C PHE A 141 5.94 -7.63 0.71
N SER A 142 6.10 -7.29 -0.57
CA SER A 142 7.30 -6.63 -1.07
C SER A 142 7.51 -5.26 -0.43
N LEU A 143 6.42 -4.50 -0.22
CA LEU A 143 6.46 -3.21 0.46
C LEU A 143 6.94 -3.35 1.91
N LEU A 144 6.28 -4.21 2.70
CA LEU A 144 6.62 -4.40 4.11
C LEU A 144 8.01 -5.00 4.29
N ALA A 145 8.30 -6.10 3.59
CA ALA A 145 9.60 -6.76 3.66
C ALA A 145 10.74 -5.83 3.24
N GLY A 146 10.52 -4.96 2.24
CA GLY A 146 11.48 -3.93 1.86
C GLY A 146 11.79 -2.99 3.01
N VAL A 147 10.77 -2.41 3.64
CA VAL A 147 10.93 -1.50 4.78
C VAL A 147 11.60 -2.18 5.96
N THR A 148 11.23 -3.42 6.26
CA THR A 148 11.71 -4.15 7.44
C THR A 148 13.14 -4.67 7.27
N ILE A 149 13.54 -5.06 6.05
CA ILE A 149 14.90 -5.54 5.77
C ILE A 149 15.94 -4.41 5.70
N GLY A 150 15.50 -3.17 5.50
CA GLY A 150 16.38 -2.02 5.37
C GLY A 150 17.42 -1.89 6.48
N PRO A 151 17.03 -1.86 7.76
CA PRO A 151 17.98 -1.78 8.86
C PRO A 151 18.92 -2.98 8.94
N VAL A 152 18.47 -4.18 8.57
CA VAL A 152 19.30 -5.41 8.52
C VAL A 152 20.44 -5.23 7.52
N ILE A 153 20.12 -4.76 6.32
CA ILE A 153 21.11 -4.49 5.27
C ILE A 153 22.03 -3.32 5.68
N GLY A 154 21.45 -2.25 6.27
CA GLY A 154 22.21 -1.12 6.79
C GLY A 154 23.21 -1.53 7.87
N GLY A 155 22.79 -2.39 8.80
CA GLY A 155 23.64 -2.97 9.84
C GLY A 155 24.77 -3.82 9.25
N ALA A 156 24.47 -4.68 8.25
CA ALA A 156 25.47 -5.49 7.57
C ALA A 156 26.49 -4.64 6.81
N ILE A 157 26.06 -3.58 6.17
CA ILE A 157 26.99 -2.63 5.50
C ILE A 157 27.87 -1.97 6.54
N LYS A 158 27.32 -1.51 7.66
CA LYS A 158 28.06 -0.86 8.74
C LYS A 158 29.10 -1.79 9.39
N GLU A 159 28.80 -3.06 9.54
CA GLU A 159 29.72 -4.05 10.14
C GLU A 159 31.03 -4.19 9.36
N HIS A 160 30.97 -4.07 8.03
CA HIS A 160 32.12 -4.33 7.15
C HIS A 160 32.62 -3.11 6.40
N LEU A 161 31.81 -2.07 6.26
CA LEU A 161 32.06 -0.90 5.44
C LEU A 161 31.66 0.38 6.19
N TYR A 162 32.11 1.52 5.66
CA TYR A 162 31.78 2.84 6.18
C TYR A 162 30.37 3.25 5.76
N TRP A 163 29.63 4.01 6.56
CA TRP A 163 28.21 4.36 6.37
C TRP A 163 27.86 4.92 4.97
N ARG A 164 28.81 5.60 4.28
CA ARG A 164 28.56 6.10 2.90
C ARG A 164 28.25 5.00 1.90
N TRP A 165 28.70 3.77 2.16
CA TRP A 165 28.40 2.61 1.30
C TRP A 165 26.92 2.25 1.27
N ILE A 166 26.14 2.69 2.25
CA ILE A 166 24.66 2.59 2.21
C ILE A 166 24.15 3.30 0.94
N PHE A 167 24.59 4.53 0.70
CA PHE A 167 24.15 5.32 -0.45
C PHE A 167 24.79 4.83 -1.77
N TYR A 168 26.04 4.42 -1.75
CA TYR A 168 26.70 3.89 -2.95
C TYR A 168 26.05 2.57 -3.39
N SER A 169 25.72 1.67 -2.49
CA SER A 169 25.02 0.41 -2.83
C SER A 169 23.63 0.68 -3.41
N GLN A 170 22.89 1.64 -2.86
CA GLN A 170 21.59 2.06 -3.41
C GLN A 170 21.74 2.61 -4.83
N LEU A 171 22.72 3.48 -5.09
CA LEU A 171 22.99 4.00 -6.43
C LEU A 171 23.32 2.87 -7.41
N CYS A 172 24.18 1.92 -7.02
CA CYS A 172 24.52 0.77 -7.87
C CYS A 172 23.27 -0.06 -8.22
N ILE A 173 22.38 -0.30 -7.25
CA ILE A 173 21.14 -1.05 -7.47
C ILE A 173 20.20 -0.29 -8.38
N TYR A 174 20.03 1.02 -8.19
CA TYR A 174 19.18 1.83 -9.07
C TYR A 174 19.69 1.85 -10.50
N PHE A 175 21.00 2.06 -10.69
CA PHE A 175 21.62 2.00 -12.02
C PHE A 175 21.48 0.62 -12.68
N GLY A 176 21.68 -0.46 -11.91
CA GLY A 176 21.49 -1.82 -12.40
C GLY A 176 20.02 -2.16 -12.71
N SER A 177 19.08 -1.57 -11.98
CA SER A 177 17.64 -1.79 -12.17
C SER A 177 17.08 -1.02 -13.38
N PHE A 178 17.67 0.11 -13.73
CA PHE A 178 17.17 0.99 -14.79
C PHE A 178 16.98 0.28 -16.15
N PRO A 179 17.96 -0.46 -16.68
CA PRO A 179 17.79 -1.23 -17.92
C PRO A 179 16.65 -2.26 -17.81
N MET A 180 16.55 -2.95 -16.67
CA MET A 180 15.53 -3.96 -16.43
C MET A 180 14.12 -3.34 -16.44
N ILE A 181 13.94 -2.19 -15.77
CA ILE A 181 12.70 -1.44 -15.79
C ILE A 181 12.35 -1.04 -17.21
N PHE A 182 13.28 -0.46 -17.95
CA PHE A 182 13.05 0.05 -19.31
C PHE A 182 12.70 -1.05 -20.32
N LEU A 183 13.28 -2.25 -20.18
CA LEU A 183 13.06 -3.37 -21.10
C LEU A 183 11.77 -4.15 -20.82
N ILE A 184 11.44 -4.36 -19.53
CA ILE A 184 10.31 -5.21 -19.14
C ILE A 184 9.02 -4.41 -19.02
N MET A 185 9.09 -3.17 -18.48
CA MET A 185 7.91 -2.37 -18.24
C MET A 185 7.38 -1.83 -19.57
N LYS A 186 6.15 -2.21 -19.89
CA LYS A 186 5.41 -1.69 -21.03
C LYS A 186 4.17 -0.96 -20.52
N GLU A 187 3.62 -0.10 -21.38
CA GLU A 187 2.36 0.59 -21.08
C GLU A 187 1.25 -0.42 -20.80
N THR A 188 0.60 -0.28 -19.65
CA THR A 188 -0.50 -1.15 -19.22
C THR A 188 -1.86 -0.46 -19.27
N ARG A 189 -1.89 0.88 -19.39
CA ARG A 189 -3.16 1.61 -19.42
C ARG A 189 -3.86 1.49 -20.77
N GLY A 190 -5.05 0.88 -20.75
CA GLY A 190 -5.87 0.68 -21.94
C GLY A 190 -6.13 1.97 -22.74
N PRO A 191 -6.61 3.06 -22.13
CA PRO A 191 -6.85 4.33 -22.85
C PRO A 191 -5.61 4.88 -23.56
N VAL A 192 -4.43 4.82 -22.92
CA VAL A 192 -3.17 5.30 -23.49
C VAL A 192 -2.74 4.42 -24.68
N ILE A 193 -2.93 3.11 -24.58
CA ILE A 193 -2.61 2.17 -25.68
C ILE A 193 -3.51 2.44 -26.88
N LEU A 194 -4.83 2.57 -26.63
CA LEU A 194 -5.81 2.85 -27.68
C LEU A 194 -5.53 4.18 -28.38
N LEU A 195 -5.18 5.22 -27.64
CA LEU A 195 -4.83 6.52 -28.18
C LEU A 195 -3.56 6.44 -29.08
N LYS A 196 -2.52 5.75 -28.61
CA LYS A 196 -1.29 5.52 -29.41
C LYS A 196 -1.58 4.72 -30.69
N ARG A 197 -2.49 3.74 -30.59
CA ARG A 197 -2.94 2.96 -31.75
C ARG A 197 -3.73 3.81 -32.75
N ALA A 198 -4.67 4.62 -32.26
CA ALA A 198 -5.43 5.55 -33.09
C ALA A 198 -4.50 6.50 -33.84
N ARG A 199 -3.50 7.10 -33.19
CA ARG A 199 -2.47 7.93 -33.82
C ARG A 199 -1.68 7.22 -34.93
N ARG A 200 -1.30 5.95 -34.66
CA ARG A 200 -0.52 5.16 -35.61
C ARG A 200 -1.31 4.84 -36.91
N ASN A 201 -2.62 4.62 -36.75
CA ASN A 201 -3.49 4.17 -37.85
C ASN A 201 -4.25 5.31 -38.54
N ALA A 202 -4.16 6.54 -38.02
CA ALA A 202 -4.90 7.67 -38.58
C ALA A 202 -4.29 8.18 -39.88
N SER A 203 -5.15 8.40 -40.88
CA SER A 203 -4.84 9.23 -42.05
C SER A 203 -4.76 10.71 -41.66
N ASN A 204 -4.15 11.57 -42.51
CA ASN A 204 -4.00 13.00 -42.24
C ASN A 204 -5.32 13.74 -41.89
N GLN A 205 -6.46 13.28 -42.44
CA GLN A 205 -7.78 13.84 -42.13
C GLN A 205 -8.33 13.41 -40.78
N GLN A 206 -7.98 12.19 -40.32
CA GLN A 206 -8.41 11.66 -38.97
C GLN A 206 -7.54 12.16 -37.85
N GLN A 207 -6.33 12.63 -38.12
CA GLN A 207 -5.42 13.21 -37.13
C GLN A 207 -6.01 14.48 -36.45
N GLY A 208 -6.79 15.29 -37.21
CA GLY A 208 -7.51 16.43 -36.63
C GLY A 208 -8.52 16.01 -35.56
N ASN A 209 -9.33 14.99 -35.86
CA ASN A 209 -10.34 14.48 -34.91
C ASN A 209 -9.71 13.81 -33.69
N ILE A 210 -8.58 13.12 -33.88
CA ILE A 210 -7.84 12.50 -32.73
C ILE A 210 -7.23 13.58 -31.85
N SER A 211 -6.70 14.67 -32.41
CA SER A 211 -6.17 15.78 -31.63
C SER A 211 -7.24 16.53 -30.82
N GLU A 212 -8.49 16.57 -31.31
CA GLU A 212 -9.61 17.10 -30.54
C GLU A 212 -10.05 16.16 -29.42
N LEU A 213 -10.08 14.86 -29.66
CA LEU A 213 -10.33 13.83 -28.63
C LEU A 213 -9.25 13.83 -27.56
N GLU A 214 -7.99 14.02 -27.93
CA GLU A 214 -6.88 14.20 -27.00
C GLU A 214 -7.05 15.45 -26.14
N LYS A 215 -7.45 16.57 -26.74
CA LYS A 215 -7.76 17.79 -25.99
C LYS A 215 -8.91 17.58 -25.01
N GLN A 216 -9.91 16.76 -25.36
CA GLN A 216 -11.01 16.42 -24.47
C GLN A 216 -10.60 15.45 -23.35
N GLN A 217 -9.74 14.46 -23.66
CA GLN A 217 -9.18 13.54 -22.65
C GLN A 217 -8.07 14.17 -21.81
N HIS A 218 -7.25 15.04 -22.39
CA HIS A 218 -6.16 15.76 -21.74
C HIS A 218 -6.53 17.17 -21.27
N HIS A 219 -7.79 17.42 -20.96
CA HIS A 219 -8.14 18.65 -20.27
C HIS A 219 -7.61 18.57 -18.84
N PHE A 220 -6.25 18.71 -18.73
CA PHE A 220 -5.61 18.91 -17.45
C PHE A 220 -6.16 20.22 -16.83
N SER A 221 -7.23 20.06 -16.07
CA SER A 221 -7.67 21.13 -15.20
C SER A 221 -6.98 20.96 -13.87
N PRO A 222 -6.02 21.83 -13.50
CA PRO A 222 -5.34 21.74 -12.20
C PRO A 222 -6.33 21.72 -11.03
N VAL A 223 -7.49 22.33 -11.21
CA VAL A 223 -8.56 22.38 -10.20
C VAL A 223 -9.26 21.02 -10.08
N GLN A 224 -9.60 20.38 -11.21
CA GLN A 224 -10.20 19.05 -11.21
C GLN A 224 -9.24 18.00 -10.68
N PHE A 225 -7.99 18.09 -11.08
CA PHE A 225 -6.88 17.31 -10.59
C PHE A 225 -6.76 17.39 -9.04
N LEU A 226 -6.67 18.59 -8.50
CA LEU A 226 -6.60 18.79 -7.05
C LEU A 226 -7.85 18.25 -6.35
N LYS A 227 -9.01 18.44 -6.96
CA LYS A 227 -10.29 17.95 -6.42
C LYS A 227 -10.33 16.41 -6.36
N GLU A 228 -9.86 15.72 -7.36
CA GLU A 228 -9.95 14.27 -7.45
C GLU A 228 -8.88 13.54 -6.62
N ASN A 229 -7.66 14.09 -6.56
CA ASN A 229 -6.51 13.41 -5.98
C ASN A 229 -6.12 13.89 -4.58
N VAL A 230 -6.57 15.09 -4.16
CA VAL A 230 -6.28 15.61 -2.82
C VAL A 230 -7.57 15.82 -2.04
N VAL A 231 -8.53 16.56 -2.63
CA VAL A 231 -9.75 16.94 -1.91
C VAL A 231 -10.65 15.72 -1.69
N ARG A 232 -10.83 14.86 -2.70
CA ARG A 232 -11.70 13.68 -2.59
C ARG A 232 -11.18 12.66 -1.56
N PRO A 233 -9.89 12.22 -1.56
CA PRO A 233 -9.35 11.39 -0.49
C PRO A 233 -9.49 12.03 0.90
N GLY A 234 -9.17 13.31 1.05
CA GLY A 234 -9.36 14.04 2.29
C GLY A 234 -10.82 14.14 2.73
N TYR A 235 -11.74 14.37 1.80
CA TYR A 235 -13.17 14.37 2.07
C TYR A 235 -13.67 12.98 2.49
N MET A 236 -13.26 11.91 1.80
CA MET A 236 -13.59 10.54 2.18
C MET A 236 -13.03 10.17 3.56
N LEU A 237 -11.83 10.62 3.90
CA LEU A 237 -11.25 10.37 5.22
C LEU A 237 -12.10 10.96 6.36
N VAL A 238 -12.76 12.10 6.13
CA VAL A 238 -13.57 12.78 7.15
C VAL A 238 -15.03 12.29 7.15
N THR A 239 -15.58 11.98 5.99
CA THR A 239 -17.03 11.67 5.83
C THR A 239 -17.34 10.18 5.87
N GLU A 240 -16.35 9.30 5.54
CA GLU A 240 -16.53 7.86 5.49
C GLU A 240 -15.90 7.19 6.71
N PRO A 241 -16.69 6.74 7.71
CA PRO A 241 -16.12 6.11 8.92
C PRO A 241 -15.26 4.88 8.61
N VAL A 242 -15.59 4.14 7.56
CA VAL A 242 -14.82 2.95 7.14
C VAL A 242 -13.43 3.35 6.65
N VAL A 243 -13.34 4.35 5.80
CA VAL A 243 -12.03 4.88 5.34
C VAL A 243 -11.24 5.39 6.52
N PHE A 244 -11.86 6.15 7.43
CA PHE A 244 -11.19 6.71 8.60
C PHE A 244 -10.59 5.63 9.51
N PHE A 245 -11.40 4.68 9.99
CA PHE A 245 -10.92 3.66 10.93
C PHE A 245 -9.94 2.68 10.28
N PHE A 246 -10.14 2.35 8.99
CA PHE A 246 -9.21 1.50 8.27
C PHE A 246 -7.88 2.22 7.95
N THR A 247 -7.93 3.49 7.61
CA THR A 247 -6.72 4.32 7.49
C THR A 247 -5.95 4.35 8.82
N LEU A 248 -6.62 4.57 9.95
CA LEU A 248 -5.95 4.55 11.25
C LEU A 248 -5.34 3.19 11.57
N LEU A 249 -6.03 2.10 11.26
CA LEU A 249 -5.54 0.75 11.53
C LEU A 249 -4.30 0.41 10.68
N THR A 250 -4.33 0.70 9.36
CA THR A 250 -3.17 0.47 8.49
C THR A 250 -2.04 1.45 8.77
N ALA A 251 -2.35 2.72 9.03
CA ALA A 251 -1.37 3.74 9.40
C ALA A 251 -0.63 3.39 10.70
N LEU A 252 -1.36 2.91 11.72
CA LEU A 252 -0.73 2.42 12.94
C LEU A 252 0.14 1.18 12.66
N SER A 253 -0.38 0.22 11.90
CA SER A 253 0.34 -1.00 11.52
C SER A 253 1.64 -0.70 10.80
N TYR A 254 1.59 0.17 9.78
CA TYR A 254 2.76 0.61 9.02
C TYR A 254 3.72 1.44 9.88
N GLY A 255 3.20 2.37 10.68
CA GLY A 255 3.99 3.17 11.61
C GLY A 255 4.74 2.33 12.65
N ILE A 256 4.15 1.22 13.13
CA ILE A 256 4.82 0.28 14.06
C ILE A 256 6.03 -0.38 13.40
N VAL A 257 5.97 -0.72 12.11
CA VAL A 257 7.12 -1.24 11.36
C VAL A 257 8.28 -0.23 11.40
N PHE A 258 8.02 1.06 11.20
CA PHE A 258 9.03 2.10 11.31
C PHE A 258 9.50 2.35 12.75
N VAL A 259 8.59 2.31 13.72
CA VAL A 259 8.96 2.37 15.16
C VAL A 259 9.88 1.23 15.54
N SER A 260 9.67 0.03 14.99
CA SER A 260 10.49 -1.14 15.31
C SER A 260 11.95 -0.93 14.90
N SER A 261 12.22 -0.18 13.81
CA SER A 261 13.59 0.12 13.36
C SER A 261 14.39 0.90 14.41
N GLN A 262 13.73 1.66 15.26
CA GLN A 262 14.34 2.42 16.35
C GLN A 262 14.21 1.70 17.70
N SER A 263 13.05 1.17 18.03
CA SER A 263 12.79 0.53 19.33
C SER A 263 13.60 -0.73 19.53
N VAL A 264 13.77 -1.55 18.50
CA VAL A 264 14.58 -2.79 18.55
C VAL A 264 16.03 -2.44 18.91
N THR A 265 16.61 -1.47 18.24
CA THR A 265 17.96 -1.00 18.56
C THR A 265 18.08 -0.55 20.01
N GLN A 266 17.13 0.28 20.50
CA GLN A 266 17.16 0.77 21.88
C GLN A 266 17.00 -0.38 22.92
N VAL A 267 16.07 -1.29 22.70
CA VAL A 267 15.79 -2.41 23.62
C VAL A 267 17.01 -3.34 23.69
N PHE A 268 17.53 -3.78 22.55
CA PHE A 268 18.61 -4.78 22.53
C PHE A 268 19.96 -4.19 22.95
N MET A 269 20.25 -2.93 22.65
CA MET A 269 21.43 -2.24 23.19
C MET A 269 21.35 -2.07 24.69
N LYS A 270 20.24 -1.57 25.25
CA LYS A 270 20.11 -1.27 26.69
C LYS A 270 19.98 -2.53 27.55
N LEU A 271 19.26 -3.55 27.09
CA LEU A 271 18.99 -4.74 27.89
C LEU A 271 20.08 -5.81 27.76
N TYR A 272 20.57 -6.03 26.54
CA TYR A 272 21.51 -7.12 26.25
C TYR A 272 22.94 -6.64 25.95
N GLY A 273 23.16 -5.33 25.82
CA GLY A 273 24.48 -4.75 25.55
C GLY A 273 25.00 -5.05 24.14
N TRP A 274 24.12 -5.36 23.20
CA TRP A 274 24.51 -5.68 21.83
C TRP A 274 24.93 -4.43 21.05
N PRO A 275 25.94 -4.52 20.17
CA PRO A 275 26.30 -3.41 19.31
C PRO A 275 25.19 -3.12 18.29
N GLU A 276 25.13 -1.87 17.80
CA GLU A 276 24.07 -1.36 16.90
C GLU A 276 23.82 -2.26 15.69
N HIS A 277 24.89 -2.68 14.99
CA HIS A 277 24.78 -3.53 13.80
C HIS A 277 24.17 -4.90 14.11
N THR A 278 24.48 -5.50 15.28
CA THR A 278 23.90 -6.78 15.69
C THR A 278 22.42 -6.64 16.03
N THR A 279 22.02 -5.52 16.64
CA THR A 279 20.59 -5.27 16.97
C THR A 279 19.76 -5.13 15.70
N ALA A 280 20.32 -4.59 14.63
CA ALA A 280 19.65 -4.46 13.35
C ALA A 280 19.23 -5.84 12.76
N TYR A 281 20.01 -6.89 12.99
CA TYR A 281 19.66 -8.25 12.52
C TYR A 281 18.42 -8.83 13.17
N VAL A 282 18.06 -8.39 14.39
CA VAL A 282 16.84 -8.85 15.07
C VAL A 282 15.57 -8.48 14.26
N GLN A 283 15.62 -7.42 13.46
CA GLN A 283 14.50 -7.02 12.63
C GLN A 283 14.16 -8.05 11.54
N ALA A 284 15.09 -8.94 11.18
CA ALA A 284 14.79 -10.07 10.30
C ALA A 284 13.65 -10.96 10.84
N ALA A 285 13.42 -10.96 12.16
CA ALA A 285 12.29 -11.67 12.75
C ALA A 285 10.93 -11.10 12.31
N ILE A 286 10.83 -9.80 12.07
CA ILE A 286 9.61 -9.17 11.55
C ILE A 286 9.40 -9.61 10.10
N VAL A 287 10.46 -9.66 9.27
CA VAL A 287 10.40 -10.17 7.89
C VAL A 287 9.91 -11.62 7.84
N VAL A 288 10.39 -12.46 8.77
CA VAL A 288 9.87 -13.84 8.92
C VAL A 288 8.39 -13.82 9.28
N GLY A 289 7.96 -12.91 10.17
CA GLY A 289 6.56 -12.70 10.51
C GLY A 289 5.72 -12.28 9.30
N GLU A 290 6.20 -11.33 8.51
CA GLU A 290 5.52 -10.87 7.28
C GLU A 290 5.40 -12.00 6.24
N PHE A 291 6.43 -12.83 6.12
CA PHE A 291 6.37 -14.02 5.25
C PHE A 291 5.31 -15.03 5.75
N LEU A 292 5.26 -15.32 7.06
CA LEU A 292 4.21 -16.16 7.63
C LEU A 292 2.82 -15.52 7.46
N GLY A 293 2.74 -14.19 7.62
CA GLY A 293 1.54 -13.42 7.33
C GLY A 293 1.09 -13.54 5.86
N LEU A 294 2.02 -13.54 4.91
CA LEU A 294 1.72 -13.80 3.51
C LEU A 294 1.05 -15.17 3.31
N LEU A 295 1.52 -16.22 3.99
CA LEU A 295 0.89 -17.54 3.90
C LEU A 295 -0.56 -17.52 4.43
N ILE A 296 -0.83 -16.77 5.50
CA ILE A 296 -2.19 -16.54 6.02
C ILE A 296 -3.03 -15.77 4.99
N CYS A 297 -2.44 -14.78 4.32
CA CYS A 297 -3.09 -14.02 3.26
C CYS A 297 -3.45 -14.89 2.05
N LEU A 298 -2.60 -15.86 1.67
CA LEU A 298 -2.92 -16.83 0.63
C LEU A 298 -4.12 -17.71 1.02
N TYR A 299 -4.19 -18.13 2.30
CA TYR A 299 -5.36 -18.82 2.82
C TYR A 299 -6.63 -17.95 2.79
N GLN A 300 -6.52 -16.67 3.15
CA GLN A 300 -7.61 -15.69 3.02
C GLN A 300 -8.09 -15.54 1.57
N ASN A 301 -7.18 -15.49 0.60
CA ASN A 301 -7.51 -15.43 -0.82
C ASN A 301 -8.26 -16.70 -1.28
N TYR A 302 -7.87 -17.88 -0.79
CA TYR A 302 -8.59 -19.12 -1.02
C TYR A 302 -10.02 -19.09 -0.44
N LEU A 303 -10.21 -18.54 0.76
CA LEU A 303 -11.54 -18.38 1.36
C LEU A 303 -12.43 -17.45 0.51
N PHE A 304 -11.85 -16.36 0.01
CA PHE A 304 -12.56 -15.43 -0.88
C PHE A 304 -12.94 -16.09 -2.21
N GLU A 305 -12.01 -16.79 -2.85
CA GLU A 305 -12.29 -17.55 -4.08
C GLU A 305 -13.45 -18.54 -3.88
N ARG A 306 -13.43 -19.27 -2.76
CA ARG A 306 -14.50 -20.19 -2.41
C ARG A 306 -15.85 -19.50 -2.21
N ALA A 307 -15.85 -18.32 -1.58
CA ALA A 307 -17.06 -17.51 -1.39
C ALA A 307 -17.58 -16.91 -2.71
N PHE A 308 -16.69 -16.61 -3.65
CA PHE A 308 -17.00 -16.01 -4.94
C PHE A 308 -17.61 -17.01 -5.94
N ARG A 309 -17.44 -18.34 -5.73
CA ARG A 309 -17.98 -19.36 -6.64
C ARG A 309 -19.52 -19.31 -6.71
N PRO A 310 -20.13 -19.54 -7.90
CA PRO A 310 -21.59 -19.48 -8.07
C PRO A 310 -22.40 -20.41 -7.14
N GLN A 311 -21.79 -21.54 -6.73
CA GLN A 311 -22.41 -22.50 -5.81
C GLN A 311 -22.26 -22.14 -4.34
N SER A 312 -21.61 -21.02 -4.02
CA SER A 312 -21.42 -20.59 -2.63
C SER A 312 -22.73 -20.16 -2.00
N ARG A 313 -22.89 -20.46 -0.71
CA ARG A 313 -24.02 -19.97 0.11
C ARG A 313 -23.85 -18.51 0.53
N THR A 314 -22.69 -17.89 0.25
CA THR A 314 -22.40 -16.52 0.62
C THR A 314 -23.15 -15.57 -0.31
N PRO A 315 -24.01 -14.67 0.21
CA PRO A 315 -24.67 -13.66 -0.61
C PRO A 315 -23.63 -12.76 -1.28
N LYS A 316 -23.85 -12.38 -2.54
CA LYS A 316 -22.96 -11.46 -3.25
C LYS A 316 -22.76 -10.14 -2.49
N SER A 317 -23.78 -9.66 -1.80
CA SER A 317 -23.72 -8.47 -0.97
C SER A 317 -22.69 -8.54 0.19
N ARG A 318 -22.28 -9.74 0.61
CA ARG A 318 -21.31 -9.96 1.70
C ARG A 318 -19.92 -10.37 1.22
N LEU A 319 -19.65 -10.32 -0.06
CA LEU A 319 -18.33 -10.68 -0.59
C LEU A 319 -17.19 -9.81 -0.07
N PRO A 320 -17.32 -8.47 0.03
CA PRO A 320 -16.24 -7.63 0.57
C PRO A 320 -15.87 -8.00 2.02
N GLU A 321 -16.84 -8.35 2.88
CA GLU A 321 -16.60 -8.71 4.27
C GLU A 321 -15.76 -10.00 4.43
N VAL A 322 -15.83 -10.91 3.46
CA VAL A 322 -15.00 -12.14 3.47
C VAL A 322 -13.51 -11.78 3.48
N ARG A 323 -13.11 -10.65 2.87
CA ARG A 323 -11.72 -10.15 2.90
C ARG A 323 -11.19 -9.90 4.30
N LEU A 324 -12.09 -9.66 5.28
CA LEU A 324 -11.73 -9.27 6.64
C LEU A 324 -11.60 -10.45 7.62
N TYR A 325 -11.93 -11.68 7.24
CA TYR A 325 -11.96 -12.81 8.18
C TYR A 325 -10.62 -13.05 8.88
N MET A 326 -9.51 -13.06 8.14
CA MET A 326 -8.19 -13.26 8.73
C MET A 326 -7.62 -11.99 9.35
N SER A 327 -8.18 -10.80 9.08
CA SER A 327 -7.74 -9.57 9.74
C SER A 327 -8.08 -9.54 11.24
N ILE A 328 -9.12 -10.27 11.68
CA ILE A 328 -9.45 -10.36 13.11
C ILE A 328 -8.30 -11.05 13.89
N PRO A 329 -7.96 -12.33 13.67
CA PRO A 329 -6.82 -12.93 14.37
C PRO A 329 -5.51 -12.18 14.06
N GLY A 330 -5.33 -11.64 12.85
CA GLY A 330 -4.16 -10.84 12.49
C GLY A 330 -4.00 -9.60 13.35
N SER A 331 -5.06 -8.83 13.57
CA SER A 331 -5.00 -7.60 14.36
C SER A 331 -4.97 -7.86 15.87
N PHE A 332 -5.78 -8.79 16.40
CA PHE A 332 -5.84 -9.06 17.84
C PHE A 332 -4.63 -9.84 18.35
N ILE A 333 -4.28 -10.96 17.70
CA ILE A 333 -3.19 -11.84 18.12
C ILE A 333 -1.86 -11.37 17.55
N GLY A 334 -1.84 -11.10 16.23
CA GLY A 334 -0.62 -10.68 15.54
C GLY A 334 -0.17 -9.28 15.99
N LEU A 335 -0.94 -8.24 15.66
CA LEU A 335 -0.52 -6.87 15.88
C LEU A 335 -0.57 -6.47 17.37
N ALA A 336 -1.75 -6.49 18.00
CA ALA A 336 -1.89 -6.07 19.38
C ALA A 336 -1.21 -7.06 20.34
N GLY A 337 -1.46 -8.36 20.18
CA GLY A 337 -0.84 -9.41 20.99
C GLY A 337 0.68 -9.46 20.84
N GLY A 338 1.21 -9.29 19.62
CA GLY A 338 2.65 -9.21 19.35
C GLY A 338 3.31 -8.04 20.07
N LEU A 339 2.69 -6.85 20.09
CA LEU A 339 3.19 -5.68 20.79
C LEU A 339 3.18 -5.86 22.31
N PHE A 340 2.10 -6.43 22.87
CA PHE A 340 2.07 -6.77 24.30
C PHE A 340 3.16 -7.77 24.64
N TRP A 341 3.29 -8.83 23.83
CA TRP A 341 4.33 -9.83 24.03
C TRP A 341 5.72 -9.20 23.97
N TYR A 342 6.02 -8.39 22.93
CA TYR A 342 7.29 -7.70 22.79
C TYR A 342 7.60 -6.82 24.00
N GLY A 343 6.66 -5.99 24.44
CA GLY A 343 6.85 -5.10 25.58
C GLY A 343 7.11 -5.86 26.88
N TRP A 344 6.25 -6.83 27.22
CA TRP A 344 6.31 -7.54 28.51
C TRP A 344 7.33 -8.69 28.56
N THR A 345 8.01 -9.00 27.47
CA THR A 345 9.17 -9.90 27.46
C THR A 345 10.50 -9.16 27.35
N SER A 346 10.50 -7.83 27.22
CA SER A 346 11.70 -7.00 27.14
C SER A 346 12.26 -6.74 28.54
N TYR A 347 12.88 -7.78 29.14
CA TYR A 347 13.60 -7.73 30.40
C TYR A 347 15.00 -8.33 30.25
N ARG A 348 15.99 -7.78 30.99
CA ARG A 348 17.37 -8.27 30.98
C ARG A 348 17.50 -9.72 31.48
N SER A 349 16.58 -10.17 32.36
CA SER A 349 16.56 -11.53 32.90
C SER A 349 16.03 -12.58 31.94
N LEU A 350 15.36 -12.16 30.86
CA LEU A 350 14.76 -13.07 29.88
C LEU A 350 15.68 -13.27 28.68
N HIS A 351 15.57 -14.43 28.06
CA HIS A 351 16.32 -14.74 26.83
C HIS A 351 15.84 -13.86 25.66
N TRP A 352 16.78 -13.34 24.88
CA TRP A 352 16.54 -12.42 23.77
C TRP A 352 15.51 -12.92 22.71
N ILE A 353 15.33 -14.23 22.59
CA ILE A 353 14.38 -14.84 21.65
C ILE A 353 12.92 -14.53 22.02
N LEU A 354 12.60 -14.28 23.29
CA LEU A 354 11.23 -14.00 23.72
C LEU A 354 10.67 -12.69 23.15
N PRO A 355 11.33 -11.53 23.28
CA PRO A 355 10.89 -10.32 22.59
C PRO A 355 10.94 -10.47 21.04
N THR A 356 11.87 -11.26 20.50
CA THR A 356 11.95 -11.54 19.08
C THR A 356 10.70 -12.28 18.55
N ILE A 357 10.13 -13.21 19.31
CA ILE A 357 8.85 -13.85 18.97
C ILE A 357 7.72 -12.80 18.89
N GLY A 358 7.68 -11.84 19.80
CA GLY A 358 6.71 -10.74 19.78
C GLY A 358 6.80 -9.91 18.49
N LEU A 359 8.04 -9.62 18.03
CA LEU A 359 8.28 -8.94 16.76
C LEU A 359 7.78 -9.76 15.56
N THR A 360 8.02 -11.09 15.57
CA THR A 360 7.49 -11.98 14.50
C THR A 360 5.96 -11.95 14.46
N LEU A 361 5.29 -12.01 15.63
CA LEU A 361 3.83 -11.90 15.70
C LEU A 361 3.34 -10.55 15.16
N THR A 362 4.03 -9.46 15.49
CA THR A 362 3.71 -8.12 14.98
C THR A 362 3.84 -8.06 13.46
N GLY A 363 4.87 -8.68 12.88
CA GLY A 363 5.03 -8.80 11.43
C GLY A 363 3.89 -9.56 10.75
N ILE A 364 3.45 -10.69 11.35
CA ILE A 364 2.26 -11.43 10.89
C ILE A 364 1.04 -10.51 10.87
N GLY A 365 0.81 -9.81 11.99
CA GLY A 365 -0.33 -8.90 12.14
C GLY A 365 -0.33 -7.78 11.11
N SER A 366 0.80 -7.11 10.94
CA SER A 366 0.96 -6.01 9.98
C SER A 366 0.65 -6.46 8.55
N MET A 367 1.21 -7.59 8.11
CA MET A 367 0.97 -8.13 6.76
C MET A 367 -0.51 -8.44 6.53
N VAL A 368 -1.14 -9.15 7.47
CA VAL A 368 -2.54 -9.59 7.32
C VAL A 368 -3.51 -8.41 7.36
N VAL A 369 -3.27 -7.45 8.25
CA VAL A 369 -4.11 -6.25 8.38
C VAL A 369 -4.03 -5.38 7.12
N MET A 370 -2.82 -5.03 6.67
CA MET A 370 -2.63 -4.16 5.51
C MET A 370 -3.26 -4.75 4.26
N GLN A 371 -3.03 -6.04 3.99
CA GLN A 371 -3.64 -6.69 2.84
C GLN A 371 -5.17 -6.73 2.94
N ALA A 372 -5.72 -7.10 4.09
CA ALA A 372 -7.17 -7.22 4.25
C ALA A 372 -7.88 -5.88 4.04
N VAL A 373 -7.33 -4.80 4.61
CA VAL A 373 -7.88 -3.45 4.44
C VAL A 373 -7.78 -3.00 2.98
N MET A 374 -6.62 -3.18 2.35
CA MET A 374 -6.42 -2.79 0.96
C MET A 374 -7.41 -3.48 0.02
N MET A 375 -7.57 -4.79 0.18
CA MET A 375 -8.53 -5.59 -0.60
C MET A 375 -9.97 -5.14 -0.33
N TYR A 376 -10.32 -4.90 0.94
CA TYR A 376 -11.66 -4.45 1.29
C TYR A 376 -11.99 -3.08 0.69
N LEU A 377 -11.09 -2.10 0.82
CA LEU A 377 -11.29 -0.77 0.24
C LEU A 377 -11.45 -0.84 -1.28
N THR A 378 -10.64 -1.66 -1.94
CA THR A 378 -10.72 -1.84 -3.40
C THR A 378 -12.06 -2.46 -3.81
N ASP A 379 -12.53 -3.49 -3.11
CA ASP A 379 -13.75 -4.21 -3.46
C ASP A 379 -15.02 -3.43 -3.03
N ALA A 380 -15.00 -2.73 -1.88
CA ALA A 380 -16.17 -2.02 -1.35
C ALA A 380 -16.43 -0.65 -2.01
N TYR A 381 -15.36 0.06 -2.40
CA TYR A 381 -15.48 1.38 -3.03
C TYR A 381 -15.43 1.34 -4.56
N ALA A 382 -15.06 0.23 -5.19
CA ALA A 382 -15.03 0.01 -6.64
C ALA A 382 -14.62 1.28 -7.44
N LYS A 383 -15.59 2.09 -7.91
CA LYS A 383 -15.37 3.32 -8.67
C LYS A 383 -14.48 4.35 -7.94
N TYR A 384 -14.52 4.39 -6.61
CA TYR A 384 -13.77 5.31 -5.77
C TYR A 384 -12.57 4.65 -5.06
N ALA A 385 -12.23 3.40 -5.42
CA ALA A 385 -11.18 2.62 -4.79
C ALA A 385 -9.82 3.35 -4.75
N ALA A 386 -9.43 4.01 -5.85
CA ALA A 386 -8.20 4.79 -5.92
C ALA A 386 -8.15 5.92 -4.88
N SER A 387 -9.27 6.65 -4.69
CA SER A 387 -9.34 7.73 -3.69
C SER A 387 -9.33 7.20 -2.25
N ALA A 388 -9.99 6.07 -1.99
CA ALA A 388 -9.99 5.43 -0.67
C ALA A 388 -8.59 4.89 -0.32
N SER A 389 -7.91 4.23 -1.27
CA SER A 389 -6.54 3.73 -1.09
C SER A 389 -5.54 4.88 -0.95
N ALA A 390 -5.70 5.98 -1.69
CA ALA A 390 -4.86 7.17 -1.53
C ALA A 390 -4.98 7.80 -0.14
N ALA A 391 -6.19 7.83 0.44
CA ALA A 391 -6.38 8.28 1.82
C ALA A 391 -5.66 7.38 2.83
N ALA A 392 -5.74 6.05 2.66
CA ALA A 392 -5.03 5.09 3.51
C ALA A 392 -3.51 5.26 3.38
N CYS A 393 -2.98 5.32 2.17
CA CYS A 393 -1.56 5.50 1.90
C CYS A 393 -1.01 6.81 2.50
N ALA A 394 -1.75 7.91 2.38
CA ALA A 394 -1.36 9.18 3.02
C ALA A 394 -1.28 9.04 4.55
N GLY A 395 -2.26 8.39 5.18
CA GLY A 395 -2.25 8.11 6.61
C GLY A 395 -1.07 7.22 7.03
N GLU A 396 -0.80 6.16 6.27
CA GLU A 396 0.33 5.25 6.49
C GLU A 396 1.67 6.00 6.49
N ASN A 397 1.91 6.83 5.49
CA ASN A 397 3.15 7.61 5.38
C ASN A 397 3.27 8.69 6.47
N ILE A 398 2.16 9.33 6.87
CA ILE A 398 2.16 10.28 8.00
C ILE A 398 2.55 9.58 9.30
N PHE A 399 1.96 8.41 9.60
CA PHE A 399 2.33 7.66 10.81
C PHE A 399 3.77 7.15 10.74
N ALA A 400 4.21 6.66 9.58
CA ALA A 400 5.60 6.26 9.35
C ALA A 400 6.60 7.40 9.54
N ALA A 401 6.21 8.65 9.20
CA ALA A 401 7.05 9.83 9.37
C ALA A 401 7.17 10.27 10.84
N PHE A 402 6.05 10.36 11.55
CA PHE A 402 6.00 11.05 12.84
C PHE A 402 5.95 10.13 14.04
N LEU A 403 5.40 8.92 13.94
CA LEU A 403 5.31 8.00 15.06
C LEU A 403 6.70 7.57 15.62
N PRO A 404 7.72 7.29 14.80
CA PRO A 404 9.06 6.99 15.28
C PRO A 404 9.72 8.14 16.02
N LEU A 405 9.44 9.41 15.68
CA LEU A 405 9.96 10.57 16.39
C LEU A 405 9.46 10.61 17.86
N ALA A 406 8.24 10.13 18.11
CA ALA A 406 7.70 10.02 19.45
C ALA A 406 8.24 8.77 20.17
N ALA A 407 8.67 7.74 19.45
CA ALA A 407 9.05 6.46 20.00
C ALA A 407 10.20 6.58 21.02
N GLN A 408 11.27 7.32 20.69
CA GLN A 408 12.43 7.42 21.56
C GLN A 408 12.06 8.00 22.93
N SER A 409 11.35 9.10 23.00
CA SER A 409 10.92 9.70 24.26
C SER A 409 9.90 8.82 24.99
N MET A 410 9.01 8.16 24.25
CA MET A 410 8.05 7.24 24.80
C MET A 410 8.74 6.01 25.46
N TYR A 411 9.67 5.37 24.79
CA TYR A 411 10.43 4.24 25.32
C TYR A 411 11.38 4.62 26.46
N THR A 412 11.90 5.85 26.46
CA THR A 412 12.79 6.34 27.53
C THR A 412 12.02 6.73 28.78
N ASN A 413 10.87 7.40 28.64
CA ASN A 413 10.12 7.97 29.77
C ASN A 413 9.11 6.97 30.37
N LEU A 414 8.44 6.17 29.55
CA LEU A 414 7.45 5.19 30.01
C LEU A 414 8.06 3.81 30.28
N GLY A 415 9.27 3.55 29.77
CA GLY A 415 9.88 2.23 29.75
C GLY A 415 9.34 1.33 28.62
N PHE A 416 10.07 0.25 28.34
CA PHE A 416 9.79 -0.62 27.21
C PHE A 416 8.41 -1.28 27.25
N GLN A 417 7.97 -1.69 28.44
CA GLN A 417 6.72 -2.39 28.66
C GLN A 417 5.52 -1.49 28.36
N TRP A 418 5.49 -0.32 29.00
CA TRP A 418 4.36 0.60 28.86
C TRP A 418 4.33 1.31 27.51
N ALA A 419 5.49 1.65 26.95
CA ALA A 419 5.57 2.21 25.59
C ALA A 419 4.95 1.27 24.55
N SER A 420 5.34 -0.01 24.57
CA SER A 420 4.74 -1.02 23.69
C SER A 420 3.25 -1.26 24.00
N SER A 421 2.86 -1.22 25.30
CA SER A 421 1.46 -1.39 25.70
C SER A 421 0.56 -0.26 25.21
N VAL A 422 1.01 0.98 25.18
CA VAL A 422 0.24 2.11 24.61
C VAL A 422 -0.09 1.84 23.15
N LEU A 423 0.90 1.46 22.35
CA LEU A 423 0.68 1.10 20.93
C LEU A 423 -0.24 -0.12 20.80
N ALA A 424 -0.07 -1.11 21.66
CA ALA A 424 -0.89 -2.32 21.68
C ALA A 424 -2.36 -2.01 22.03
N PHE A 425 -2.64 -1.14 22.99
CA PHE A 425 -4.01 -0.73 23.33
C PHE A 425 -4.68 0.03 22.19
N ILE A 426 -3.94 0.91 21.49
CA ILE A 426 -4.47 1.61 20.31
C ILE A 426 -4.77 0.59 19.21
N ALA A 427 -3.85 -0.34 18.94
CA ALA A 427 -4.05 -1.41 17.98
C ALA A 427 -5.27 -2.28 18.34
N LEU A 428 -5.41 -2.65 19.62
CA LEU A 428 -6.55 -3.41 20.11
C LEU A 428 -7.87 -2.68 19.88
N GLY A 429 -7.93 -1.38 20.20
CA GLY A 429 -9.12 -0.56 19.95
C GLY A 429 -9.50 -0.50 18.48
N LEU A 430 -8.52 -0.29 17.58
CA LEU A 430 -8.76 -0.25 16.14
C LEU A 430 -9.11 -1.63 15.55
N SER A 431 -8.68 -2.72 16.19
CA SER A 431 -8.99 -4.10 15.77
C SER A 431 -10.50 -4.43 15.83
N PHE A 432 -11.30 -3.63 16.52
CA PHE A 432 -12.76 -3.79 16.51
C PHE A 432 -13.39 -3.33 15.19
N ALA A 433 -12.72 -2.49 14.37
CA ALA A 433 -13.28 -2.00 13.11
C ALA A 433 -13.58 -3.15 12.10
N PRO A 434 -12.70 -4.11 11.82
CA PRO A 434 -13.04 -5.28 11.00
C PRO A 434 -14.21 -6.08 11.55
N ILE A 435 -14.34 -6.24 12.87
CA ILE A 435 -15.45 -6.98 13.49
C ILE A 435 -16.78 -6.27 13.22
N VAL A 436 -16.83 -4.97 13.44
CA VAL A 436 -18.04 -4.15 13.18
C VAL A 436 -18.44 -4.30 11.70
N LEU A 437 -17.49 -4.26 10.77
CA LEU A 437 -17.80 -4.38 9.34
C LEU A 437 -18.27 -5.79 8.96
N ILE A 438 -17.76 -6.85 9.57
CA ILE A 438 -18.25 -8.21 9.28
C ILE A 438 -19.72 -8.37 9.70
N PHE A 439 -20.13 -7.77 10.80
CA PHE A 439 -21.51 -7.87 11.28
C PHE A 439 -22.46 -6.85 10.64
N TYR A 440 -22.00 -5.62 10.44
CA TYR A 440 -22.84 -4.49 10.01
C TYR A 440 -22.45 -3.91 8.65
N GLY A 441 -21.50 -4.48 7.94
CA GLY A 441 -20.92 -3.94 6.70
C GLY A 441 -21.96 -3.66 5.62
N GLU A 442 -22.93 -4.57 5.42
CA GLU A 442 -24.02 -4.37 4.45
C GLU A 442 -24.87 -3.12 4.78
N THR A 443 -25.17 -2.91 6.06
CA THR A 443 -25.93 -1.72 6.51
C THR A 443 -25.11 -0.45 6.35
N ILE A 444 -23.84 -0.49 6.72
CA ILE A 444 -22.93 0.65 6.62
C ILE A 444 -22.74 1.06 5.15
N ARG A 445 -22.59 0.09 4.23
CA ARG A 445 -22.49 0.38 2.79
C ARG A 445 -23.73 1.03 2.21
N LYS A 446 -24.92 0.67 2.68
CA LYS A 446 -26.16 1.31 2.25
C LYS A 446 -26.26 2.77 2.71
N TRP A 447 -25.63 3.12 3.82
CA TRP A 447 -25.63 4.49 4.37
C TRP A 447 -24.50 5.36 3.82
N SER A 448 -23.43 4.74 3.33
CA SER A 448 -22.30 5.45 2.75
C SER A 448 -22.66 6.05 1.39
N PRO A 449 -22.44 7.36 1.17
CA PRO A 449 -22.72 8.01 -0.10
C PRO A 449 -21.82 7.52 -1.25
N PHE A 450 -20.62 7.02 -0.95
CA PHE A 450 -19.69 6.51 -1.95
C PHE A 450 -19.86 5.01 -2.21
N MET A 451 -20.03 4.20 -1.15
CA MET A 451 -20.20 2.74 -1.33
C MET A 451 -21.56 2.39 -1.93
N SER A 452 -22.63 3.15 -1.64
CA SER A 452 -23.96 2.90 -2.21
C SER A 452 -23.98 3.06 -3.73
N GLN A 453 -23.15 3.95 -4.28
CA GLN A 453 -22.98 4.15 -5.72
C GLN A 453 -22.07 3.09 -6.38
N ALA A 454 -21.32 2.35 -5.57
CA ALA A 454 -20.40 1.30 -6.00
C ALA A 454 -21.01 -0.11 -5.85
N ALA A 455 -22.30 -0.21 -5.44
CA ALA A 455 -22.96 -1.48 -5.21
C ALA A 455 -22.87 -2.37 -6.45
N TYR A 456 -22.41 -3.60 -6.26
CA TYR A 456 -22.39 -4.64 -7.29
C TYR A 456 -23.81 -4.85 -7.81
N GLU A 457 -24.10 -4.40 -9.02
CA GLU A 457 -25.26 -4.84 -9.80
C GLU A 457 -25.11 -6.32 -10.21
#